data_80a248d72b6e900e13b5bf6e7dce7feb
#
_entry.id   80a248d72b6e900e13b5bf6e7dce7feb
#
_cell.length_a   1.000
_cell.length_b   1.000
_cell.length_c   1.000
_cell.angle_alpha   90.00
_cell.angle_beta   90.00
_cell.angle_gamma   90.00
#
_symmetry.space_group_name_H-M   'P 1'
#
loop_
_entity.id
_entity.type
_entity.pdbx_description
1 polymer ?
#
loop_
_entity_poly.entity_id
_entity_poly.type
_entity_poly.pdbx_seq_one_letter_code
_entity_poly.pdbx_strand_id
1 'polypeptide(L)'
;MIEIESNKKKDYQSILTDDALNFLEKICLTFESSRQEILENREKMQQSISSGSKLSFPKDQKIRKDNWTVTPPPPDVANRNVEITGPVDRKMIINALNSGADVFMADFEDSTSPTWKNLMDGQVNLFDANNRKLEYVDPKNEKTYALNEDSNTSLFVRPRGLHLDDKNVLIDGKPVSGAFLDLSLIHI
;
A
#
# COMPACT_ATOMS: atom_id res chain seq x y z
N MET A 1 22.97 1.69 5.38
CA MET A 1 22.39 0.85 6.49
C MET A 1 21.03 1.44 6.87
N ILE A 2 20.01 0.58 7.00
CA ILE A 2 18.66 1.01 7.36
C ILE A 2 18.58 1.35 8.86
N GLU A 3 17.95 2.45 9.19
CA GLU A 3 17.85 2.97 10.56
C GLU A 3 16.38 3.22 10.92
N ILE A 4 15.95 2.68 12.07
CA ILE A 4 14.65 2.93 12.70
C ILE A 4 14.91 3.14 14.19
N GLU A 5 14.24 4.11 14.83
CA GLU A 5 14.32 4.26 16.27
C GLU A 5 14.00 2.94 16.99
N SER A 6 14.85 2.56 17.95
CA SER A 6 14.79 1.23 18.60
C SER A 6 13.43 0.90 19.23
N ASN A 7 12.77 1.89 19.86
CA ASN A 7 11.43 1.69 20.43
C ASN A 7 10.40 1.42 19.34
N LYS A 8 10.45 2.16 18.23
CA LYS A 8 9.55 1.96 17.09
C LYS A 8 9.72 0.57 16.46
N LYS A 9 10.96 0.08 16.35
CA LYS A 9 11.23 -1.28 15.85
C LYS A 9 10.73 -2.33 16.85
N LYS A 10 10.94 -2.14 18.15
CA LYS A 10 10.56 -3.10 19.18
C LYS A 10 9.06 -3.37 19.24
N ASP A 11 8.26 -2.31 19.08
CA ASP A 11 6.80 -2.43 19.15
C ASP A 11 6.19 -3.22 17.97
N TYR A 12 6.94 -3.36 16.85
CA TYR A 12 6.47 -4.00 15.60
C TYR A 12 7.42 -5.07 15.06
N GLN A 13 8.06 -5.83 15.96
CA GLN A 13 9.05 -6.86 15.56
C GLN A 13 8.49 -7.94 14.64
N SER A 14 7.20 -8.23 14.71
CA SER A 14 6.53 -9.21 13.85
C SER A 14 6.46 -8.77 12.38
N ILE A 15 6.53 -7.46 12.12
CA ILE A 15 6.49 -6.87 10.78
C ILE A 15 7.88 -6.38 10.37
N LEU A 16 8.61 -5.72 11.27
CA LEU A 16 9.94 -5.17 11.02
C LEU A 16 11.03 -6.23 11.29
N THR A 17 10.89 -7.39 10.67
CA THR A 17 11.89 -8.45 10.73
C THR A 17 13.18 -8.05 10.02
N ASP A 18 14.29 -8.68 10.33
CA ASP A 18 15.55 -8.40 9.66
C ASP A 18 15.48 -8.72 8.14
N ASP A 19 14.73 -9.76 7.76
CA ASP A 19 14.52 -10.09 6.34
C ASP A 19 13.70 -9.01 5.63
N ALA A 20 12.63 -8.50 6.26
CA ALA A 20 11.83 -7.39 5.72
C ALA A 20 12.65 -6.13 5.53
N LEU A 21 13.48 -5.78 6.52
CA LEU A 21 14.34 -4.60 6.47
C LEU A 21 15.45 -4.75 5.43
N ASN A 22 16.08 -5.91 5.32
CA ASN A 22 17.06 -6.20 4.27
C ASN A 22 16.45 -6.11 2.86
N PHE A 23 15.22 -6.61 2.70
CA PHE A 23 14.50 -6.50 1.44
C PHE A 23 14.18 -5.05 1.10
N LEU A 24 13.65 -4.27 2.06
CA LEU A 24 13.38 -2.85 1.89
C LEU A 24 14.64 -2.07 1.51
N GLU A 25 15.76 -2.29 2.22
CA GLU A 25 17.03 -1.64 1.91
C GLU A 25 17.46 -1.93 0.47
N LYS A 26 17.38 -3.20 0.05
CA LYS A 26 17.71 -3.61 -1.32
C LYS A 26 16.83 -2.93 -2.37
N ILE A 27 15.52 -2.86 -2.15
CA ILE A 27 14.58 -2.18 -3.05
C ILE A 27 14.91 -0.69 -3.15
N CYS A 28 15.09 -0.02 -2.01
CA CYS A 28 15.46 1.40 -1.99
C CYS A 28 16.78 1.66 -2.73
N LEU A 29 17.85 0.93 -2.41
CA LEU A 29 19.13 1.10 -3.08
C LEU A 29 19.08 0.84 -4.59
N THR A 30 18.20 -0.07 -5.03
CA THR A 30 18.07 -0.43 -6.44
C THR A 30 17.26 0.60 -7.23
N PHE A 31 16.17 1.12 -6.66
CA PHE A 31 15.16 1.86 -7.42
C PHE A 31 15.04 3.34 -7.06
N GLU A 32 15.73 3.84 -6.02
CA GLU A 32 15.61 5.24 -5.61
C GLU A 32 16.02 6.21 -6.72
N SER A 33 17.09 5.92 -7.47
CA SER A 33 17.51 6.76 -8.59
C SER A 33 16.42 6.87 -9.66
N SER A 34 15.81 5.74 -10.03
CA SER A 34 14.71 5.73 -11.01
C SER A 34 13.46 6.45 -10.48
N ARG A 35 13.17 6.32 -9.19
CA ARG A 35 12.08 7.05 -8.52
C ARG A 35 12.29 8.56 -8.64
N GLN A 36 13.48 9.04 -8.32
CA GLN A 36 13.80 10.47 -8.40
C GLN A 36 13.70 10.99 -9.84
N GLU A 37 14.18 10.24 -10.82
CA GLU A 37 14.02 10.60 -12.23
C GLU A 37 12.55 10.73 -12.65
N ILE A 38 11.69 9.81 -12.21
CA ILE A 38 10.24 9.87 -12.49
C ILE A 38 9.61 11.12 -11.85
N LEU A 39 9.97 11.44 -10.60
CA LEU A 39 9.47 12.62 -9.91
C LEU A 39 9.91 13.93 -10.61
N GLU A 40 11.18 14.02 -11.02
CA GLU A 40 11.67 15.16 -11.81
C GLU A 40 10.95 15.29 -13.16
N ASN A 41 10.70 14.17 -13.85
CA ASN A 41 9.97 14.16 -15.12
C ASN A 41 8.51 14.61 -14.93
N ARG A 42 7.87 14.27 -13.80
CA ARG A 42 6.55 14.76 -13.42
C ARG A 42 6.54 16.29 -13.27
N GLU A 43 7.55 16.85 -12.60
CA GLU A 43 7.66 18.32 -12.47
C GLU A 43 7.87 19.01 -13.81
N LYS A 44 8.76 18.48 -14.67
CA LYS A 44 8.99 19.00 -16.03
C LYS A 44 7.70 18.96 -16.87
N MET A 45 6.93 17.88 -16.76
CA MET A 45 5.63 17.74 -17.43
C MET A 45 4.63 18.79 -16.92
N GLN A 46 4.55 18.99 -15.59
CA GLN A 46 3.67 20.00 -15.01
C GLN A 46 4.02 21.41 -15.48
N GLN A 47 5.32 21.75 -15.53
CA GLN A 47 5.80 23.04 -16.06
C GLN A 47 5.42 23.22 -17.54
N SER A 48 5.57 22.18 -18.35
CA SER A 48 5.19 22.18 -19.76
C SER A 48 3.69 22.44 -19.93
N ILE A 49 2.84 21.77 -19.15
CA ILE A 49 1.38 21.98 -19.16
C ILE A 49 1.04 23.41 -18.73
N SER A 50 1.65 23.90 -17.67
CA SER A 50 1.46 25.29 -17.19
C SER A 50 1.89 26.33 -18.20
N SER A 51 2.82 25.99 -19.10
CA SER A 51 3.27 26.84 -20.20
C SER A 51 2.42 26.70 -21.46
N GLY A 52 1.30 25.99 -21.42
CA GLY A 52 0.31 25.87 -22.51
C GLY A 52 0.44 24.59 -23.35
N SER A 53 1.34 23.66 -23.02
CA SER A 53 1.39 22.39 -23.73
C SER A 53 0.13 21.55 -23.44
N LYS A 54 -0.36 20.85 -24.46
CA LYS A 54 -1.52 19.96 -24.33
C LYS A 54 -1.05 18.51 -24.18
N LEU A 55 -1.74 17.76 -23.34
CA LEU A 55 -1.56 16.32 -23.25
C LEU A 55 -1.97 15.66 -24.58
N SER A 56 -1.22 14.65 -24.98
CA SER A 56 -1.50 13.83 -26.16
C SER A 56 -1.27 12.36 -25.86
N PHE A 57 -1.89 11.50 -26.63
CA PHE A 57 -1.62 10.07 -26.51
C PHE A 57 -0.19 9.73 -26.96
N PRO A 58 0.43 8.67 -26.37
CA PRO A 58 1.73 8.18 -26.82
C PRO A 58 1.73 7.92 -28.32
N LYS A 59 2.82 8.32 -28.98
CA LYS A 59 2.99 8.16 -30.43
C LYS A 59 3.48 6.77 -30.85
N ASP A 60 3.67 5.87 -29.90
CA ASP A 60 4.12 4.50 -30.17
C ASP A 60 3.09 3.75 -31.02
N GLN A 61 3.41 3.62 -32.29
CA GLN A 61 2.57 2.94 -33.28
C GLN A 61 2.57 1.42 -33.09
N LYS A 62 3.63 0.85 -32.48
CA LYS A 62 3.74 -0.59 -32.26
C LYS A 62 2.67 -1.05 -31.28
N ILE A 63 2.64 -0.46 -30.08
CA ILE A 63 1.62 -0.81 -29.04
C ILE A 63 0.20 -0.71 -29.59
N ARG A 64 -0.07 0.29 -30.50
CA ARG A 64 -1.40 0.52 -31.05
C ARG A 64 -1.81 -0.45 -32.16
N LYS A 65 -0.84 -1.07 -32.83
CA LYS A 65 -1.06 -1.92 -34.02
C LYS A 65 -0.83 -3.39 -33.74
N ASP A 66 -0.07 -3.71 -32.70
CA ASP A 66 0.20 -5.11 -32.33
C ASP A 66 -1.07 -5.77 -31.82
N ASN A 67 -1.21 -7.02 -32.16
CA ASN A 67 -2.32 -7.85 -31.67
C ASN A 67 -1.95 -8.41 -30.27
N TRP A 68 -2.39 -7.73 -29.23
CA TRP A 68 -2.19 -8.14 -27.85
C TRP A 68 -3.49 -8.08 -27.04
N THR A 69 -3.57 -8.86 -25.98
CA THR A 69 -4.67 -8.87 -25.04
C THR A 69 -4.14 -8.80 -23.62
N VAL A 70 -4.90 -8.18 -22.73
CA VAL A 70 -4.58 -8.18 -21.29
C VAL A 70 -4.81 -9.58 -20.70
N THR A 71 -3.99 -9.93 -19.73
CA THR A 71 -4.22 -11.16 -18.95
C THR A 71 -5.59 -11.07 -18.25
N PRO A 72 -6.38 -12.16 -18.26
CA PRO A 72 -7.61 -12.19 -17.49
C PRO A 72 -7.35 -11.92 -16.01
N PRO A 73 -8.30 -11.30 -15.29
CA PRO A 73 -8.19 -11.12 -13.86
C PRO A 73 -8.17 -12.49 -13.14
N PRO A 74 -7.56 -12.57 -11.95
CA PRO A 74 -7.69 -13.75 -11.09
C PRO A 74 -9.16 -14.09 -10.82
N PRO A 75 -9.50 -15.37 -10.57
CA PRO A 75 -10.90 -15.82 -10.40
C PRO A 75 -11.66 -15.09 -9.29
N ASP A 76 -11.02 -14.78 -8.19
CA ASP A 76 -11.56 -14.08 -7.01
C ASP A 76 -11.93 -12.62 -7.29
N VAL A 77 -11.41 -12.04 -8.37
CA VAL A 77 -11.73 -10.66 -8.81
C VAL A 77 -12.31 -10.61 -10.24
N ALA A 78 -12.77 -11.75 -10.76
CA ALA A 78 -13.44 -11.80 -12.05
C ALA A 78 -14.74 -10.97 -12.05
N ASN A 79 -15.46 -10.97 -10.93
CA ASN A 79 -16.60 -10.09 -10.67
C ASN A 79 -16.15 -8.94 -9.73
N ARG A 80 -16.22 -7.70 -10.17
CA ARG A 80 -15.75 -6.49 -9.46
C ARG A 80 -16.72 -5.34 -9.67
N ASN A 81 -17.98 -5.56 -9.30
CA ASN A 81 -19.01 -4.54 -9.50
C ASN A 81 -19.03 -3.53 -8.36
N VAL A 82 -18.72 -3.98 -7.14
CA VAL A 82 -18.73 -3.13 -5.95
C VAL A 82 -17.37 -3.19 -5.25
N GLU A 83 -16.69 -2.06 -5.20
CA GLU A 83 -15.48 -1.85 -4.43
C GLU A 83 -15.74 -0.80 -3.36
N ILE A 84 -15.30 -1.07 -2.14
CA ILE A 84 -15.29 -0.11 -1.05
C ILE A 84 -13.83 0.20 -0.66
N THR A 85 -13.58 1.45 -0.30
CA THR A 85 -12.25 1.90 0.14
C THR A 85 -12.35 2.41 1.58
N GLY A 86 -11.37 2.12 2.39
CA GLY A 86 -11.33 2.59 3.77
C GLY A 86 -9.94 2.49 4.40
N PRO A 87 -9.78 3.08 5.60
CA PRO A 87 -8.51 3.06 6.31
C PRO A 87 -8.11 1.65 6.75
N VAL A 88 -6.82 1.50 7.08
CA VAL A 88 -6.23 0.25 7.56
C VAL A 88 -6.50 -0.01 9.06
N ASP A 89 -7.54 0.60 9.60
CA ASP A 89 -8.02 0.39 10.97
C ASP A 89 -8.62 -1.01 11.14
N ARG A 90 -8.30 -1.67 12.26
CA ARG A 90 -8.66 -3.06 12.53
C ARG A 90 -10.17 -3.34 12.41
N LYS A 91 -10.98 -2.50 13.03
CA LYS A 91 -12.44 -2.64 13.01
C LYS A 91 -13.01 -2.36 11.61
N MET A 92 -12.44 -1.37 10.92
CA MET A 92 -12.87 -1.01 9.57
C MET A 92 -12.58 -2.13 8.57
N ILE A 93 -11.40 -2.75 8.64
CA ILE A 93 -11.06 -3.91 7.79
C ILE A 93 -12.05 -5.06 8.02
N ILE A 94 -12.37 -5.39 9.27
CA ILE A 94 -13.34 -6.45 9.58
C ILE A 94 -14.70 -6.14 8.97
N ASN A 95 -15.21 -4.93 9.20
CA ASN A 95 -16.52 -4.52 8.68
C ASN A 95 -16.55 -4.52 7.15
N ALA A 96 -15.48 -4.06 6.51
CA ALA A 96 -15.37 -4.01 5.05
C ALA A 96 -15.31 -5.42 4.43
N LEU A 97 -14.49 -6.30 4.98
CA LEU A 97 -14.40 -7.70 4.50
C LEU A 97 -15.70 -8.48 4.75
N ASN A 98 -16.49 -8.13 5.76
CA ASN A 98 -17.79 -8.74 6.05
C ASN A 98 -18.97 -8.07 5.33
N SER A 99 -18.72 -7.05 4.51
CA SER A 99 -19.79 -6.23 3.91
C SER A 99 -20.53 -6.90 2.76
N GLY A 100 -19.92 -7.93 2.13
CA GLY A 100 -20.41 -8.53 0.90
C GLY A 100 -20.07 -7.74 -0.37
N ALA A 101 -19.22 -6.71 -0.29
CA ALA A 101 -18.64 -6.09 -1.47
C ALA A 101 -17.70 -7.08 -2.18
N ASP A 102 -17.51 -6.91 -3.49
CA ASP A 102 -16.60 -7.78 -4.26
C ASP A 102 -15.15 -7.53 -3.84
N VAL A 103 -14.80 -6.26 -3.59
CA VAL A 103 -13.43 -5.83 -3.23
C VAL A 103 -13.46 -4.83 -2.07
N PHE A 104 -12.52 -4.96 -1.15
CA PHE A 104 -12.16 -3.93 -0.19
C PHE A 104 -10.74 -3.45 -0.45
N MET A 105 -10.57 -2.16 -0.71
CA MET A 105 -9.28 -1.51 -0.79
C MET A 105 -8.87 -0.93 0.56
N ALA A 106 -7.94 -1.58 1.22
CA ALA A 106 -7.28 -1.07 2.42
C ALA A 106 -6.26 0.01 2.01
N ASP A 107 -6.50 1.24 2.45
CA ASP A 107 -5.90 2.41 1.85
C ASP A 107 -4.95 3.13 2.81
N PHE A 108 -3.65 3.00 2.59
CA PHE A 108 -2.61 3.74 3.30
C PHE A 108 -2.42 5.17 2.79
N GLU A 109 -2.83 5.48 1.56
CA GLU A 109 -2.53 6.75 0.92
C GLU A 109 -3.48 7.85 1.35
N ASP A 110 -4.78 7.70 1.07
CA ASP A 110 -5.75 8.78 1.26
C ASP A 110 -6.67 8.60 2.47
N SER A 111 -6.93 7.36 2.89
CA SER A 111 -7.87 7.08 3.98
C SER A 111 -7.21 6.88 5.35
N THR A 112 -5.88 6.81 5.40
CA THR A 112 -5.13 6.59 6.64
C THR A 112 -4.25 7.80 6.95
N SER A 113 -4.39 8.39 8.15
CA SER A 113 -3.44 9.39 8.61
C SER A 113 -2.05 8.77 8.78
N PRO A 114 -0.99 9.30 8.11
CA PRO A 114 0.31 8.65 7.97
C PRO A 114 1.20 8.80 9.22
N THR A 115 0.63 8.55 10.40
CA THR A 115 1.44 8.41 11.62
C THR A 115 2.11 7.04 11.64
N TRP A 116 3.31 6.96 12.25
CA TRP A 116 4.00 5.68 12.42
C TRP A 116 3.10 4.58 12.99
N LYS A 117 2.35 4.93 14.05
CA LYS A 117 1.42 3.99 14.67
C LYS A 117 0.38 3.46 13.70
N ASN A 118 -0.31 4.34 12.97
CA ASN A 118 -1.37 3.92 12.06
C ASN A 118 -0.84 3.08 10.90
N LEU A 119 0.34 3.42 10.38
CA LEU A 119 0.97 2.67 9.29
C LEU A 119 1.38 1.26 9.75
N MET A 120 2.04 1.16 10.90
CA MET A 120 2.50 -0.13 11.40
C MET A 120 1.36 -1.00 11.95
N ASP A 121 0.41 -0.41 12.66
CA ASP A 121 -0.82 -1.12 13.06
C ASP A 121 -1.57 -1.64 11.81
N GLY A 122 -1.62 -0.82 10.75
CA GLY A 122 -2.20 -1.22 9.47
C GLY A 122 -1.52 -2.45 8.87
N GLN A 123 -0.20 -2.52 8.88
CA GLN A 123 0.55 -3.69 8.40
C GLN A 123 0.22 -4.96 9.24
N VAL A 124 0.18 -4.82 10.56
CA VAL A 124 -0.22 -5.92 11.45
C VAL A 124 -1.66 -6.34 11.16
N ASN A 125 -2.57 -5.39 10.98
CA ASN A 125 -3.96 -5.69 10.68
C ASN A 125 -4.13 -6.41 9.35
N LEU A 126 -3.38 -6.03 8.32
CA LEU A 126 -3.40 -6.72 7.02
C LEU A 126 -2.81 -8.12 7.10
N PHE A 127 -1.73 -8.30 7.87
CA PHE A 127 -1.17 -9.61 8.13
C PHE A 127 -2.20 -10.53 8.81
N ASP A 128 -2.88 -10.04 9.85
CA ASP A 128 -3.92 -10.80 10.54
C ASP A 128 -5.14 -11.07 9.64
N ALA A 129 -5.55 -10.09 8.82
CA ALA A 129 -6.66 -10.25 7.88
C ALA A 129 -6.36 -11.34 6.84
N ASN A 130 -5.17 -11.32 6.24
CA ASN A 130 -4.77 -12.31 5.25
C ASN A 130 -4.66 -13.73 5.84
N ASN A 131 -4.30 -13.84 7.12
CA ASN A 131 -4.28 -15.10 7.85
C ASN A 131 -5.64 -15.47 8.49
N ARG A 132 -6.69 -14.68 8.27
CA ARG A 132 -8.04 -14.83 8.83
C ARG A 132 -8.07 -14.89 10.36
N LYS A 133 -7.16 -14.15 11.01
CA LYS A 133 -7.00 -14.04 12.47
C LYS A 133 -7.42 -12.67 13.01
N LEU A 134 -8.04 -11.85 12.17
CA LEU A 134 -8.38 -10.48 12.54
C LEU A 134 -9.60 -10.45 13.46
N GLU A 135 -9.40 -10.05 14.70
CA GLU A 135 -10.43 -9.85 15.72
C GLU A 135 -10.25 -8.48 16.39
N TYR A 136 -11.33 -7.89 16.83
CA TYR A 136 -11.34 -6.61 17.53
C TYR A 136 -12.42 -6.59 18.61
N VAL A 137 -12.05 -6.24 19.83
CA VAL A 137 -12.99 -5.99 20.93
C VAL A 137 -13.09 -4.48 21.12
N ASP A 138 -14.29 -3.92 20.91
CA ASP A 138 -14.53 -2.49 21.08
C ASP A 138 -14.51 -2.12 22.58
N PRO A 139 -13.55 -1.27 23.01
CA PRO A 139 -13.40 -0.95 24.43
C PRO A 139 -14.55 -0.14 25.03
N LYS A 140 -15.45 0.39 24.17
CA LYS A 140 -16.59 1.21 24.64
C LYS A 140 -17.81 0.37 25.01
N ASN A 141 -18.01 -0.75 24.36
CA ASN A 141 -19.22 -1.56 24.50
C ASN A 141 -18.94 -3.07 24.61
N GLU A 142 -17.66 -3.46 24.68
CA GLU A 142 -17.19 -4.85 24.80
C GLU A 142 -17.66 -5.76 23.63
N LYS A 143 -18.15 -5.19 22.55
CA LYS A 143 -18.58 -5.95 21.38
C LYS A 143 -17.36 -6.49 20.64
N THR A 144 -17.38 -7.79 20.36
CA THR A 144 -16.35 -8.45 19.53
C THR A 144 -16.75 -8.39 18.06
N TYR A 145 -15.79 -8.06 17.21
CA TYR A 145 -15.84 -8.10 15.76
C TYR A 145 -14.81 -9.11 15.28
N ALA A 146 -15.20 -9.97 14.34
CA ALA A 146 -14.32 -10.96 13.72
C ALA A 146 -14.69 -11.14 12.24
N LEU A 147 -13.81 -11.75 11.46
CA LEU A 147 -14.11 -12.10 10.08
C LEU A 147 -15.12 -13.24 10.05
N ASN A 148 -16.15 -13.10 9.21
CA ASN A 148 -17.09 -14.18 8.94
C ASN A 148 -16.38 -15.29 8.17
N GLU A 149 -16.74 -16.54 8.44
CA GLU A 149 -16.14 -17.70 7.75
C GLU A 149 -16.44 -17.67 6.25
N ASP A 150 -17.60 -17.17 5.86
CA ASP A 150 -18.11 -17.09 4.49
C ASP A 150 -17.79 -15.76 3.78
N SER A 151 -16.99 -14.89 4.41
CA SER A 151 -16.54 -13.63 3.78
C SER A 151 -15.72 -13.92 2.51
N ASN A 152 -16.21 -13.44 1.38
CA ASN A 152 -15.63 -13.60 0.04
C ASN A 152 -15.10 -12.28 -0.55
N THR A 153 -15.14 -11.19 0.22
CA THR A 153 -14.60 -9.91 -0.23
C THR A 153 -13.09 -9.99 -0.43
N SER A 154 -12.62 -9.72 -1.63
CA SER A 154 -11.18 -9.71 -1.93
C SER A 154 -10.49 -8.50 -1.33
N LEU A 155 -9.36 -8.73 -0.67
CA LEU A 155 -8.56 -7.67 -0.05
C LEU A 155 -7.58 -7.09 -1.06
N PHE A 156 -7.73 -5.80 -1.38
CA PHE A 156 -6.76 -5.00 -2.11
C PHE A 156 -6.06 -4.05 -1.15
N VAL A 157 -4.85 -3.65 -1.51
CA VAL A 157 -4.09 -2.68 -0.71
C VAL A 157 -3.60 -1.56 -1.61
N ARG A 158 -3.85 -0.31 -1.20
CA ARG A 158 -3.28 0.88 -1.83
C ARG A 158 -2.15 1.42 -0.95
N PRO A 159 -0.89 1.21 -1.32
CA PRO A 159 0.24 1.81 -0.63
C PRO A 159 0.29 3.31 -0.87
N ARG A 160 1.07 4.03 -0.08
CA ARG A 160 1.34 5.44 -0.31
C ARG A 160 1.99 5.67 -1.69
N GLY A 161 1.74 6.85 -2.26
CA GLY A 161 2.31 7.22 -3.56
C GLY A 161 3.83 7.37 -3.53
N LEU A 162 4.46 7.17 -4.70
CA LEU A 162 5.92 7.27 -4.87
C LEU A 162 6.50 8.65 -4.51
N HIS A 163 5.66 9.68 -4.43
CA HIS A 163 6.06 11.05 -4.07
C HIS A 163 6.10 11.29 -2.56
N LEU A 164 5.67 10.34 -1.74
CA LEU A 164 5.62 10.44 -0.29
C LEU A 164 6.83 9.74 0.34
N ASP A 165 7.55 10.45 1.19
CA ASP A 165 8.66 9.91 1.96
C ASP A 165 8.23 9.55 3.39
N ASP A 166 8.78 8.46 3.93
CA ASP A 166 8.63 8.10 5.33
C ASP A 166 9.86 8.54 6.13
N LYS A 167 9.65 9.49 7.04
CA LYS A 167 10.72 10.07 7.86
C LYS A 167 11.12 9.20 9.06
N ASN A 168 10.41 8.10 9.33
CA ASN A 168 10.71 7.22 10.45
C ASN A 168 11.70 6.11 10.08
N VAL A 169 11.90 5.88 8.78
CA VAL A 169 12.84 4.90 8.25
C VAL A 169 13.85 5.60 7.38
N LEU A 170 15.12 5.44 7.70
CA LEU A 170 16.21 6.12 7.00
C LEU A 170 17.16 5.09 6.41
N ILE A 171 17.74 5.41 5.26
CA ILE A 171 18.90 4.72 4.69
C ILE A 171 19.97 5.77 4.47
N ASP A 172 21.13 5.58 5.12
CA ASP A 172 22.25 6.54 5.10
C ASP A 172 21.79 7.98 5.42
N GLY A 173 20.94 8.11 6.45
CA GLY A 173 20.39 9.37 6.94
C GLY A 173 19.32 10.02 6.05
N LYS A 174 18.86 9.34 4.98
CA LYS A 174 17.81 9.85 4.09
C LYS A 174 16.50 9.09 4.28
N PRO A 175 15.33 9.77 4.29
CA PRO A 175 14.03 9.13 4.34
C PRO A 175 13.82 8.16 3.17
N VAL A 176 13.18 7.03 3.41
CA VAL A 176 12.81 6.08 2.36
C VAL A 176 11.47 6.45 1.70
N SER A 177 11.23 5.95 0.50
CA SER A 177 9.90 6.07 -0.12
C SER A 177 8.84 5.33 0.71
N GLY A 178 7.75 6.04 1.04
CA GLY A 178 6.59 5.44 1.71
C GLY A 178 6.00 4.28 0.93
N ALA A 179 5.97 4.37 -0.41
CA ALA A 179 5.51 3.29 -1.26
C ALA A 179 6.37 2.03 -1.13
N PHE A 180 7.70 2.18 -1.10
CA PHE A 180 8.62 1.04 -0.94
C PHE A 180 8.48 0.42 0.44
N LEU A 181 8.35 1.23 1.48
CA LEU A 181 8.10 0.74 2.85
C LEU A 181 6.81 -0.06 2.93
N ASP A 182 5.69 0.52 2.49
CA ASP A 182 4.38 -0.11 2.57
C ASP A 182 4.34 -1.43 1.81
N LEU A 183 4.81 -1.46 0.54
CA LEU A 183 4.81 -2.66 -0.29
C LEU A 183 5.76 -3.75 0.23
N SER A 184 6.93 -3.37 0.74
CA SER A 184 7.90 -4.34 1.27
C SER A 184 7.35 -5.07 2.49
N LEU A 185 6.65 -4.37 3.39
CA LEU A 185 6.09 -4.96 4.60
C LEU A 185 4.85 -5.82 4.32
N ILE A 186 4.03 -5.46 3.33
CA ILE A 186 2.83 -6.23 2.93
C ILE A 186 3.24 -7.60 2.35
N HIS A 187 4.32 -7.68 1.60
CA HIS A 187 4.74 -8.90 0.90
C HIS A 187 5.58 -9.86 1.72
N ILE A 188 6.02 -9.49 2.90
CA ILE A 188 6.84 -10.30 3.78
C ILE A 188 6.08 -10.76 5.01
#